data_0d829a8908a95ed67816e5c5729e9c02
#
_entry.id   0d829a8908a95ed67816e5c5729e9c02
#
_cell.length_a   1.000
_cell.length_b   1.000
_cell.length_c   1.000
_cell.angle_alpha   90.00
_cell.angle_beta   90.00
_cell.angle_gamma   90.00
#
_symmetry.space_group_name_H-M   'P 1'
#
loop_
_entity.id
_entity.type
_entity.pdbx_description
1 polymer ?
#
loop_
_entity_poly.entity_id
_entity_poly.type
_entity_poly.pdbx_seq_one_letter_code
_entity_poly.pdbx_strand_id
1 'polypeptide(L)'
;MKQGFVKVAAASCAVVVADVRENTRVILETIHKMEGEGAKVMVLSELALTGYTCSDLFWQSQMIDAAKEGLKEIADGTKETDALIFVGLPWEQGGKLFNVAAVLCHGELFGIVPKKYLPNYNEFYELRHFTPGKEAVTTTEFFGKEVPFGMNLLFQCEKMPRLKVAAELCEDLWTPNPPSVAHALAGATVVVNLSASDEMVGKDSYRRSLVSAQSARLICGYIYATAGEGESTTDLVFGGQHLIAENGTILAEAKRFENQIICADLDVDRLTSERRRMTTYPEQRTDGYQVVRFSLSIEETKLTRYFEPRPFVPSDKHNRDQRCDEILNIQAMGLKKRLAHTHCQSAVIGISGGLDSTLALLVTARAFDLLGIPRKQILSVTMPCFGTTDRTYQNACELTRCLGATLKEIDIKEAVNLHFRDIGQNPEKHDVTYENGQARERTQILMDLANQSGGMVIGTGDLSELALGWATYNGDHMSMYAVNASVPKTLVRHLVQYYADTCGEKALSDILLDVLDTPVSPELLPPKDGVISQKTEDLVGPYELHDFFLYYMLRVTYEPLKIYRVAKLAFAGVYDDTTILKWLKTFYWRFFAQQFKRSCLPDGPKVGSVAVSPRGDLRMPSDASVKLWREQLDRL
;
A
#
# COMPACT_ATOMS: atom_id res chain seq x y z
N MET A 1 17.21 6.29 -9.26
CA MET A 1 16.41 6.87 -8.16
C MET A 1 15.27 7.81 -8.64
N LYS A 2 14.93 7.78 -9.94
CA LYS A 2 13.79 8.57 -10.46
C LYS A 2 12.48 8.19 -9.76
N GLN A 3 11.61 9.18 -9.57
CA GLN A 3 10.29 9.06 -8.95
C GLN A 3 10.29 8.53 -7.51
N GLY A 4 11.39 8.77 -6.77
CA GLY A 4 11.48 8.43 -5.36
C GLY A 4 11.86 6.99 -5.04
N PHE A 5 12.07 6.12 -6.02
CA PHE A 5 12.47 4.74 -5.78
C PHE A 5 13.98 4.63 -5.56
N VAL A 6 14.37 4.13 -4.39
CA VAL A 6 15.77 3.90 -4.00
C VAL A 6 15.96 2.43 -3.69
N LYS A 7 16.82 1.75 -4.45
CA LYS A 7 17.19 0.37 -4.12
C LYS A 7 18.16 0.36 -2.95
N VAL A 8 17.86 -0.43 -1.96
CA VAL A 8 18.64 -0.58 -0.74
C VAL A 8 19.00 -2.05 -0.53
N ALA A 9 20.10 -2.31 0.19
CA ALA A 9 20.54 -3.65 0.49
C ALA A 9 20.98 -3.80 1.95
N ALA A 10 20.77 -4.99 2.50
CA ALA A 10 21.30 -5.44 3.78
C ALA A 10 22.02 -6.78 3.60
N ALA A 11 23.15 -6.95 4.27
CA ALA A 11 23.96 -8.16 4.16
C ALA A 11 24.71 -8.49 5.45
N SER A 12 24.95 -9.78 5.69
CA SER A 12 26.02 -10.28 6.56
C SER A 12 27.15 -10.84 5.70
N CYS A 13 28.36 -10.71 6.22
CA CYS A 13 29.55 -11.36 5.67
C CYS A 13 29.82 -12.64 6.47
N ALA A 14 30.43 -13.63 5.85
CA ALA A 14 31.04 -14.74 6.58
C ALA A 14 32.31 -14.23 7.26
N VAL A 15 32.16 -13.69 8.47
CA VAL A 15 33.27 -13.10 9.19
C VAL A 15 34.21 -14.19 9.74
N VAL A 16 35.49 -13.85 9.84
CA VAL A 16 36.46 -14.61 10.64
C VAL A 16 36.81 -13.77 11.85
N VAL A 17 36.46 -14.25 13.04
CA VAL A 17 36.61 -13.49 14.29
C VAL A 17 38.07 -13.03 14.48
N ALA A 18 38.25 -11.74 14.64
CA ALA A 18 39.55 -11.02 14.78
C ALA A 18 40.47 -11.05 13.52
N ASP A 19 40.03 -11.61 12.41
CA ASP A 19 40.79 -11.50 11.15
C ASP A 19 40.29 -10.32 10.31
N VAL A 20 40.75 -9.13 10.66
CA VAL A 20 40.34 -7.90 9.99
C VAL A 20 40.66 -7.91 8.49
N ARG A 21 41.77 -8.52 8.08
CA ARG A 21 42.16 -8.52 6.67
C ARG A 21 41.22 -9.37 5.81
N GLU A 22 40.90 -10.57 6.28
CA GLU A 22 39.92 -11.42 5.59
C GLU A 22 38.56 -10.78 5.59
N ASN A 23 38.13 -10.22 6.70
CA ASN A 23 36.83 -9.52 6.81
C ASN A 23 36.76 -8.31 5.85
N THR A 24 37.82 -7.52 5.72
CA THR A 24 37.93 -6.42 4.74
C THR A 24 37.72 -6.91 3.32
N ARG A 25 38.37 -8.01 2.94
CA ARG A 25 38.22 -8.62 1.61
C ARG A 25 36.78 -9.05 1.35
N VAL A 26 36.17 -9.77 2.29
CA VAL A 26 34.78 -10.28 2.17
C VAL A 26 33.78 -9.15 2.15
N ILE A 27 34.00 -8.10 2.93
CA ILE A 27 33.16 -6.88 2.93
C ILE A 27 33.20 -6.21 1.56
N LEU A 28 34.37 -6.01 0.97
CA LEU A 28 34.50 -5.42 -0.36
C LEU A 28 33.78 -6.26 -1.44
N GLU A 29 33.96 -7.59 -1.42
CA GLU A 29 33.22 -8.47 -2.33
C GLU A 29 31.69 -8.37 -2.15
N THR A 30 31.23 -8.23 -0.91
CA THR A 30 29.81 -8.09 -0.59
C THR A 30 29.27 -6.76 -1.09
N ILE A 31 30.01 -5.66 -0.90
CA ILE A 31 29.66 -4.33 -1.41
C ILE A 31 29.53 -4.35 -2.94
N HIS A 32 30.50 -4.93 -3.64
CA HIS A 32 30.45 -5.02 -5.11
C HIS A 32 29.28 -5.89 -5.61
N LYS A 33 28.91 -6.95 -4.89
CA LYS A 33 27.68 -7.71 -5.21
C LYS A 33 26.42 -6.87 -5.03
N MET A 34 26.31 -6.11 -3.92
CA MET A 34 25.19 -5.18 -3.70
C MET A 34 25.14 -4.07 -4.75
N GLU A 35 26.30 -3.57 -5.20
CA GLU A 35 26.42 -2.61 -6.30
C GLU A 35 25.91 -3.20 -7.62
N GLY A 36 26.25 -4.44 -7.91
CA GLY A 36 25.77 -5.18 -9.09
C GLY A 36 24.24 -5.32 -9.13
N GLU A 37 23.58 -5.37 -7.98
CA GLU A 37 22.12 -5.32 -7.84
C GLU A 37 21.54 -3.89 -7.97
N GLY A 38 22.41 -2.87 -8.01
CA GLY A 38 22.04 -1.45 -8.13
C GLY A 38 21.64 -0.80 -6.81
N ALA A 39 22.10 -1.32 -5.67
CA ALA A 39 21.84 -0.74 -4.36
C ALA A 39 22.51 0.63 -4.20
N LYS A 40 21.77 1.60 -3.64
CA LYS A 40 22.23 2.97 -3.37
C LYS A 40 22.38 3.29 -1.88
N VAL A 41 21.86 2.43 -1.01
CA VAL A 41 22.11 2.41 0.44
C VAL A 41 22.44 0.97 0.79
N MET A 42 23.61 0.74 1.35
CA MET A 42 24.13 -0.59 1.66
C MET A 42 24.45 -0.67 3.16
N VAL A 43 23.96 -1.70 3.82
CA VAL A 43 24.08 -1.86 5.27
C VAL A 43 24.69 -3.22 5.57
N LEU A 44 25.82 -3.21 6.27
CA LEU A 44 26.46 -4.40 6.80
C LEU A 44 26.13 -4.60 8.29
N SER A 45 26.49 -5.73 8.87
CA SER A 45 26.22 -6.04 10.26
C SER A 45 27.11 -5.23 11.22
N GLU A 46 26.72 -5.20 12.49
CA GLU A 46 27.46 -4.61 13.60
C GLU A 46 28.83 -5.28 13.76
N LEU A 47 29.89 -4.46 13.96
CA LEU A 47 31.28 -4.92 14.14
C LEU A 47 31.77 -5.89 13.03
N ALA A 48 31.19 -5.80 11.81
CA ALA A 48 31.49 -6.71 10.72
C ALA A 48 32.99 -6.79 10.36
N LEU A 49 33.73 -5.72 10.62
CA LEU A 49 35.16 -5.65 10.27
C LEU A 49 36.05 -6.51 11.19
N THR A 50 35.63 -6.74 12.43
CA THR A 50 36.36 -7.55 13.40
C THR A 50 35.67 -8.87 13.74
N GLY A 51 34.37 -8.95 13.53
CA GLY A 51 33.43 -9.84 14.20
C GLY A 51 32.96 -9.23 15.53
N TYR A 52 31.69 -9.51 15.88
CA TYR A 52 31.08 -9.05 17.13
C TYR A 52 31.64 -9.80 18.35
N THR A 53 31.99 -11.07 18.19
CA THR A 53 32.35 -12.00 19.27
C THR A 53 33.82 -11.98 19.65
N CYS A 54 34.53 -10.88 19.42
CA CYS A 54 35.97 -10.73 19.75
C CYS A 54 36.26 -10.64 21.24
N SER A 55 35.28 -10.38 22.11
CA SER A 55 35.43 -10.31 23.55
C SER A 55 36.60 -9.39 23.99
N ASP A 56 37.46 -9.82 24.94
CA ASP A 56 38.58 -9.04 25.47
C ASP A 56 39.67 -8.74 24.40
N LEU A 57 39.59 -9.31 23.20
CA LEU A 57 40.48 -8.91 22.11
C LEU A 57 40.22 -7.45 21.67
N PHE A 58 39.07 -6.87 21.96
CA PHE A 58 38.82 -5.43 21.78
C PHE A 58 39.74 -4.51 22.58
N TRP A 59 40.43 -5.01 23.60
CA TRP A 59 41.45 -4.23 24.31
C TRP A 59 42.81 -4.23 23.64
N GLN A 60 42.98 -4.99 22.56
CA GLN A 60 44.27 -5.07 21.84
C GLN A 60 44.34 -3.93 20.81
N SER A 61 45.26 -2.97 20.99
CA SER A 61 45.47 -1.84 20.09
C SER A 61 45.69 -2.30 18.66
N GLN A 62 46.44 -3.39 18.49
CA GLN A 62 46.71 -3.96 17.17
C GLN A 62 45.43 -4.26 16.37
N MET A 63 44.37 -4.75 17.04
CA MET A 63 43.10 -5.05 16.37
C MET A 63 42.34 -3.76 16.02
N ILE A 64 42.36 -2.75 16.90
CA ILE A 64 41.71 -1.46 16.67
C ILE A 64 42.40 -0.71 15.52
N ASP A 65 43.73 -0.71 15.51
CA ASP A 65 44.54 -0.12 14.41
C ASP A 65 44.24 -0.84 13.10
N ALA A 66 44.24 -2.17 13.10
CA ALA A 66 43.89 -2.97 11.92
C ALA A 66 42.45 -2.68 11.42
N ALA A 67 41.48 -2.50 12.31
CA ALA A 67 40.13 -2.13 11.92
C ALA A 67 40.05 -0.75 11.24
N LYS A 68 40.86 0.22 11.70
CA LYS A 68 40.96 1.53 11.07
C LYS A 68 41.61 1.46 9.70
N GLU A 69 42.66 0.64 9.54
CA GLU A 69 43.32 0.37 8.23
C GLU A 69 42.37 -0.36 7.28
N GLY A 70 41.65 -1.38 7.76
CA GLY A 70 40.65 -2.09 6.97
C GLY A 70 39.50 -1.18 6.47
N LEU A 71 39.03 -0.25 7.30
CA LEU A 71 38.06 0.76 6.86
C LEU A 71 38.65 1.65 5.75
N LYS A 72 39.95 2.00 5.84
CA LYS A 72 40.63 2.77 4.79
C LYS A 72 40.73 1.99 3.47
N GLU A 73 41.03 0.70 3.55
CA GLU A 73 41.04 -0.18 2.38
C GLU A 73 39.65 -0.30 1.75
N ILE A 74 38.58 -0.41 2.56
CA ILE A 74 37.19 -0.40 2.07
C ILE A 74 36.91 0.94 1.38
N ALA A 75 37.26 2.07 1.99
CA ALA A 75 37.10 3.38 1.38
C ALA A 75 37.78 3.46 0.03
N ASP A 76 39.05 3.05 -0.04
CA ASP A 76 39.81 3.05 -1.30
C ASP A 76 39.22 2.14 -2.37
N GLY A 77 38.71 0.97 -1.98
CA GLY A 77 38.06 -0.01 -2.87
C GLY A 77 36.68 0.36 -3.35
N THR A 78 36.04 1.39 -2.73
CA THR A 78 34.66 1.83 -3.06
C THR A 78 34.62 3.24 -3.67
N LYS A 79 35.75 3.76 -4.23
CA LYS A 79 35.79 5.09 -4.83
C LYS A 79 34.82 5.29 -6.00
N GLU A 80 34.63 4.25 -6.80
CA GLU A 80 33.73 4.27 -7.95
C GLU A 80 32.30 3.81 -7.61
N THR A 81 32.08 3.32 -6.38
CA THR A 81 30.76 2.83 -5.95
C THR A 81 29.83 3.99 -5.63
N ASP A 82 28.76 4.13 -6.41
CA ASP A 82 27.74 5.19 -6.28
C ASP A 82 26.67 4.79 -5.27
N ALA A 83 27.07 4.67 -3.99
CA ALA A 83 26.21 4.28 -2.87
C ALA A 83 26.65 4.89 -1.54
N LEU A 84 25.70 5.03 -0.61
CA LEU A 84 25.94 5.31 0.80
C LEU A 84 26.08 3.98 1.54
N ILE A 85 27.25 3.71 2.13
CA ILE A 85 27.64 2.41 2.69
C ILE A 85 27.83 2.54 4.20
N PHE A 86 27.24 1.63 4.97
CA PHE A 86 27.36 1.56 6.43
C PHE A 86 28.11 0.31 6.84
N VAL A 87 29.25 0.49 7.54
CA VAL A 87 30.15 -0.59 7.98
C VAL A 87 30.32 -0.54 9.49
N GLY A 88 30.08 -1.65 10.19
CA GLY A 88 30.26 -1.79 11.64
C GLY A 88 31.71 -2.09 12.03
N LEU A 89 32.27 -1.33 12.99
CA LEU A 89 33.63 -1.55 13.50
C LEU A 89 33.81 -0.96 14.91
N PRO A 90 34.86 -1.38 15.67
CA PRO A 90 35.29 -0.68 16.88
C PRO A 90 36.05 0.60 16.53
N TRP A 91 35.86 1.67 17.30
CA TRP A 91 36.48 2.96 17.07
C TRP A 91 37.00 3.59 18.36
N GLU A 92 38.27 3.98 18.39
CA GLU A 92 38.83 4.72 19.52
C GLU A 92 38.68 6.24 19.30
N GLN A 93 38.11 6.91 20.31
CA GLN A 93 37.96 8.36 20.37
C GLN A 93 38.20 8.88 21.78
N GLY A 94 39.14 9.83 21.95
CA GLY A 94 39.44 10.45 23.25
C GLY A 94 39.82 9.45 24.35
N GLY A 95 40.55 8.40 24.03
CA GLY A 95 40.97 7.33 24.93
C GLY A 95 39.83 6.41 25.41
N LYS A 96 38.71 6.38 24.66
CA LYS A 96 37.57 5.49 24.87
C LYS A 96 37.27 4.72 23.63
N LEU A 97 36.80 3.47 23.76
CA LEU A 97 36.40 2.61 22.67
C LEU A 97 34.89 2.68 22.48
N PHE A 98 34.44 2.76 21.22
CA PHE A 98 33.05 2.81 20.81
C PHE A 98 32.76 1.72 19.78
N ASN A 99 31.57 1.16 19.86
CA ASN A 99 30.96 0.36 18.81
C ASN A 99 30.25 1.31 17.84
N VAL A 100 30.64 1.33 16.56
CA VAL A 100 30.20 2.37 15.64
C VAL A 100 29.77 1.84 14.28
N ALA A 101 28.95 2.65 13.58
CA ALA A 101 28.73 2.57 12.14
C ALA A 101 29.53 3.67 11.44
N ALA A 102 30.51 3.29 10.61
CA ALA A 102 31.18 4.19 9.69
C ALA A 102 30.37 4.35 8.41
N VAL A 103 30.28 5.56 7.89
CA VAL A 103 29.44 5.91 6.73
C VAL A 103 30.32 6.38 5.59
N LEU A 104 30.39 5.58 4.51
CA LEU A 104 31.21 5.82 3.34
C LEU A 104 30.37 6.20 2.12
N CYS A 105 30.92 7.05 1.26
CA CYS A 105 30.36 7.36 -0.05
C CYS A 105 31.50 7.78 -0.99
N HIS A 106 31.57 7.20 -2.19
CA HIS A 106 32.64 7.47 -3.18
C HIS A 106 34.07 7.45 -2.58
N GLY A 107 34.35 6.47 -1.74
CA GLY A 107 35.65 6.31 -1.11
C GLY A 107 35.97 7.30 0.00
N GLU A 108 35.06 8.15 0.41
CA GLU A 108 35.24 9.09 1.50
C GLU A 108 34.41 8.70 2.73
N LEU A 109 34.97 8.94 3.93
CA LEU A 109 34.27 8.76 5.19
C LEU A 109 33.48 10.04 5.52
N PHE A 110 32.16 9.94 5.57
CA PHE A 110 31.23 11.04 5.78
C PHE A 110 30.83 11.25 7.24
N GLY A 111 31.00 10.21 8.07
CA GLY A 111 30.66 10.30 9.48
C GLY A 111 30.81 8.97 10.21
N ILE A 112 30.83 9.05 11.52
CA ILE A 112 30.89 7.90 12.44
C ILE A 112 29.77 8.03 13.46
N VAL A 113 28.91 7.02 13.55
CA VAL A 113 27.75 6.98 14.43
C VAL A 113 27.99 5.95 15.54
N PRO A 114 28.21 6.35 16.80
CA PRO A 114 28.38 5.44 17.92
C PRO A 114 27.06 4.90 18.43
N LYS A 115 27.04 3.63 18.88
CA LYS A 115 25.91 2.97 19.56
C LYS A 115 25.58 3.67 20.88
N LYS A 116 24.30 3.95 21.13
CA LYS A 116 23.83 4.63 22.35
C LYS A 116 23.66 3.67 23.51
N TYR A 117 22.89 2.61 23.28
CA TYR A 117 22.52 1.66 24.31
C TYR A 117 23.36 0.39 24.17
N LEU A 118 24.20 0.16 25.14
CA LEU A 118 25.10 -0.99 25.22
C LEU A 118 24.47 -2.04 26.14
N PRO A 119 24.01 -3.20 25.61
CA PRO A 119 23.43 -4.24 26.45
C PRO A 119 24.48 -4.81 27.41
N ASN A 120 24.12 -4.93 28.69
CA ASN A 120 24.97 -5.48 29.72
C ASN A 120 24.14 -6.31 30.71
N TYR A 121 23.43 -7.26 30.17
CA TYR A 121 22.55 -8.20 30.86
C TYR A 121 22.50 -9.52 30.08
N ASN A 122 22.15 -10.61 30.80
CA ASN A 122 22.13 -11.98 30.27
C ASN A 122 23.48 -12.33 29.58
N GLU A 123 23.41 -12.70 28.30
CA GLU A 123 24.53 -13.04 27.42
C GLU A 123 25.37 -11.83 26.97
N PHE A 124 24.87 -10.61 27.14
CA PHE A 124 25.53 -9.39 26.67
C PHE A 124 26.34 -8.70 27.76
N TYR A 125 27.54 -8.23 27.38
CA TYR A 125 28.45 -7.50 28.27
C TYR A 125 29.23 -6.38 27.57
N GLU A 126 28.54 -5.67 26.64
CA GLU A 126 29.19 -4.63 25.82
C GLU A 126 29.78 -3.46 26.63
N LEU A 127 29.20 -3.10 27.79
CA LEU A 127 29.76 -2.08 28.68
C LEU A 127 31.13 -2.45 29.24
N ARG A 128 31.55 -3.72 29.16
CA ARG A 128 32.90 -4.14 29.52
C ARG A 128 33.95 -3.51 28.59
N HIS A 129 33.61 -3.36 27.32
CA HIS A 129 34.55 -2.94 26.26
C HIS A 129 34.25 -1.53 25.74
N PHE A 130 32.98 -1.20 25.54
CA PHE A 130 32.56 -0.01 24.81
C PHE A 130 31.94 1.07 25.69
N THR A 131 32.03 2.30 25.22
CA THR A 131 31.44 3.49 25.84
C THR A 131 30.18 3.89 25.09
N PRO A 132 29.08 4.25 25.81
CA PRO A 132 27.85 4.74 25.17
C PRO A 132 28.09 5.99 24.31
N GLY A 133 27.51 6.00 23.13
CA GLY A 133 27.49 7.16 22.24
C GLY A 133 26.74 8.35 22.84
N LYS A 134 27.13 9.56 22.46
CA LYS A 134 26.47 10.81 22.87
C LYS A 134 25.72 11.42 21.70
N GLU A 135 24.66 12.13 22.01
CA GLU A 135 23.86 12.86 21.02
C GLU A 135 24.65 14.03 20.40
N ALA A 136 25.50 14.68 21.21
CA ALA A 136 26.33 15.79 20.74
C ALA A 136 27.31 15.32 19.66
N VAL A 137 27.36 16.05 18.55
CA VAL A 137 28.29 15.78 17.46
C VAL A 137 29.61 16.51 17.73
N THR A 138 30.68 15.77 17.59
CA THR A 138 32.08 16.23 17.65
C THR A 138 32.79 15.83 16.36
N THR A 139 34.10 15.98 16.28
CA THR A 139 34.92 15.50 15.18
C THR A 139 35.90 14.42 15.64
N THR A 140 36.27 13.55 14.72
CA THR A 140 37.33 12.55 14.88
C THR A 140 38.26 12.60 13.66
N GLU A 141 39.49 12.15 13.83
CA GLU A 141 40.45 12.13 12.73
C GLU A 141 40.48 10.75 12.02
N PHE A 142 40.40 10.80 10.70
CA PHE A 142 40.59 9.63 9.83
C PHE A 142 41.62 9.95 8.75
N PHE A 143 42.83 9.44 8.90
CA PHE A 143 43.98 9.64 7.96
C PHE A 143 44.16 11.09 7.51
N GLY A 144 44.22 12.01 8.49
CA GLY A 144 44.48 13.44 8.27
C GLY A 144 43.24 14.24 7.86
N LYS A 145 42.03 13.63 7.82
CA LYS A 145 40.76 14.32 7.59
C LYS A 145 39.93 14.34 8.86
N GLU A 146 39.35 15.49 9.20
CA GLU A 146 38.34 15.59 10.25
C GLU A 146 36.98 15.08 9.73
N VAL A 147 36.34 14.21 10.51
CA VAL A 147 35.07 13.56 10.19
C VAL A 147 34.10 13.76 11.35
N PRO A 148 32.82 14.03 11.09
CA PRO A 148 31.79 14.10 12.14
C PRO A 148 31.66 12.79 12.93
N PHE A 149 31.62 12.90 14.25
CA PHE A 149 31.46 11.80 15.20
C PHE A 149 30.32 12.12 16.17
N GLY A 150 29.27 11.31 16.18
CA GLY A 150 28.11 11.47 17.08
C GLY A 150 26.88 10.76 16.57
N MET A 151 25.89 10.62 17.44
CA MET A 151 24.66 9.93 17.08
C MET A 151 23.74 10.77 16.18
N ASN A 152 23.72 12.09 16.41
CA ASN A 152 22.82 12.99 15.71
C ASN A 152 23.37 13.42 14.34
N LEU A 153 23.76 12.45 13.52
CA LEU A 153 24.15 12.66 12.13
C LEU A 153 22.98 12.30 11.21
N LEU A 154 22.65 13.22 10.30
CA LEU A 154 21.62 13.03 9.27
C LEU A 154 22.26 13.14 7.88
N PHE A 155 22.35 12.03 7.17
CA PHE A 155 22.95 11.97 5.84
C PHE A 155 21.90 12.29 4.78
N GLN A 156 22.03 13.42 4.10
CA GLN A 156 21.07 13.91 3.11
C GLN A 156 21.65 13.88 1.70
N CYS A 157 20.95 13.20 0.78
CA CYS A 157 21.31 13.20 -0.63
C CYS A 157 21.00 14.56 -1.27
N GLU A 158 22.02 15.24 -1.86
CA GLU A 158 21.85 16.55 -2.45
C GLU A 158 20.88 16.57 -3.64
N LYS A 159 21.03 15.59 -4.55
CA LYS A 159 20.20 15.47 -5.76
C LYS A 159 18.81 14.87 -5.49
N MET A 160 18.61 14.30 -4.30
CA MET A 160 17.33 13.76 -3.83
C MET A 160 17.12 14.12 -2.36
N PRO A 161 16.75 15.39 -2.05
CA PRO A 161 16.68 15.88 -0.67
C PRO A 161 15.70 15.14 0.25
N ARG A 162 14.77 14.37 -0.33
CA ARG A 162 13.86 13.50 0.42
C ARG A 162 14.52 12.20 0.90
N LEU A 163 15.65 11.81 0.33
CA LEU A 163 16.47 10.71 0.85
C LEU A 163 17.37 11.26 1.96
N LYS A 164 16.94 11.03 3.20
CA LYS A 164 17.67 11.34 4.41
C LYS A 164 17.84 10.06 5.21
N VAL A 165 19.08 9.69 5.47
CA VAL A 165 19.42 8.43 6.15
C VAL A 165 20.02 8.74 7.52
N ALA A 166 19.61 8.00 8.55
CA ALA A 166 20.24 8.01 9.86
C ALA A 166 20.49 6.59 10.34
N ALA A 167 21.46 6.41 11.22
CA ALA A 167 21.86 5.10 11.73
C ALA A 167 21.62 4.96 13.23
N GLU A 168 21.21 3.77 13.64
CA GLU A 168 21.24 3.26 15.01
C GLU A 168 21.81 1.84 15.02
N LEU A 169 22.23 1.33 16.16
CA LEU A 169 22.91 0.04 16.23
C LEU A 169 22.19 -0.90 17.19
N CYS A 170 21.85 -2.07 16.70
CA CYS A 170 21.37 -3.25 17.44
C CYS A 170 20.41 -2.92 18.59
N GLU A 171 20.90 -2.93 19.83
CA GLU A 171 20.14 -2.67 21.07
C GLU A 171 19.37 -1.35 21.04
N ASP A 172 19.84 -0.37 20.30
CA ASP A 172 19.16 0.91 20.15
C ASP A 172 17.68 0.74 19.76
N LEU A 173 17.37 -0.24 18.88
CA LEU A 173 16.00 -0.54 18.47
C LEU A 173 15.16 -1.20 19.59
N TRP A 174 15.78 -1.96 20.48
CA TRP A 174 15.09 -2.77 21.50
C TRP A 174 14.66 -1.96 22.72
N THR A 175 15.20 -0.76 22.88
CA THR A 175 14.91 0.12 24.02
C THR A 175 13.52 0.76 23.91
N PRO A 176 12.92 1.23 25.00
CA PRO A 176 11.61 1.91 24.98
C PRO A 176 11.59 3.20 24.15
N ASN A 177 12.74 3.87 24.01
CA ASN A 177 12.89 5.10 23.22
C ASN A 177 14.09 4.99 22.27
N PRO A 178 13.94 4.30 21.13
CA PRO A 178 15.00 4.14 20.15
C PRO A 178 15.47 5.49 19.58
N PRO A 179 16.77 5.66 19.27
CA PRO A 179 17.28 6.86 18.58
C PRO A 179 16.57 7.18 17.26
N SER A 180 16.11 6.16 16.54
CA SER A 180 15.33 6.31 15.30
C SER A 180 14.08 7.17 15.46
N VAL A 181 13.50 7.28 16.65
CA VAL A 181 12.39 8.21 16.93
C VAL A 181 12.85 9.65 16.70
N ALA A 182 13.94 10.07 17.36
CA ALA A 182 14.51 11.40 17.18
C ALA A 182 15.01 11.62 15.73
N HIS A 183 15.63 10.61 15.13
CA HIS A 183 16.09 10.66 13.74
C HIS A 183 14.95 10.92 12.76
N ALA A 184 13.82 10.23 12.90
CA ALA A 184 12.65 10.43 12.05
C ALA A 184 12.02 11.81 12.24
N LEU A 185 11.98 12.31 13.47
CA LEU A 185 11.51 13.67 13.80
C LEU A 185 12.47 14.75 13.27
N ALA A 186 13.78 14.45 13.19
CA ALA A 186 14.75 15.31 12.52
C ALA A 186 14.65 15.24 10.97
N GLY A 187 13.86 14.32 10.45
CA GLY A 187 13.54 14.21 9.03
C GLY A 187 14.12 13.00 8.31
N ALA A 188 14.77 12.07 9.01
CA ALA A 188 15.22 10.83 8.37
C ALA A 188 14.04 10.09 7.75
N THR A 189 14.13 9.77 6.47
CA THR A 189 13.16 8.96 5.73
C THR A 189 13.57 7.50 5.66
N VAL A 190 14.84 7.23 5.91
CA VAL A 190 15.41 5.88 6.00
C VAL A 190 16.23 5.79 7.27
N VAL A 191 15.99 4.74 8.05
CA VAL A 191 16.80 4.36 9.21
C VAL A 191 17.53 3.06 8.88
N VAL A 192 18.82 3.02 9.18
CA VAL A 192 19.62 1.80 9.08
C VAL A 192 19.97 1.32 10.47
N ASN A 193 19.95 0.01 10.68
CA ASN A 193 20.33 -0.62 11.94
C ASN A 193 21.34 -1.73 11.67
N LEU A 194 22.56 -1.54 12.15
CA LEU A 194 23.62 -2.52 12.13
C LEU A 194 23.52 -3.34 13.41
N SER A 195 23.29 -4.62 13.30
CA SER A 195 23.02 -5.52 14.42
C SER A 195 23.98 -6.71 14.48
N ALA A 196 24.11 -7.25 15.69
CA ALA A 196 24.61 -8.59 15.96
C ALA A 196 23.65 -9.24 16.98
N SER A 197 22.48 -9.60 16.51
CA SER A 197 21.43 -10.21 17.32
C SER A 197 21.51 -11.73 17.21
N ASP A 198 21.75 -12.38 18.35
CA ASP A 198 21.76 -13.83 18.48
C ASP A 198 20.38 -14.45 18.22
N GLU A 199 20.35 -15.75 18.00
CA GLU A 199 19.13 -16.51 17.78
C GLU A 199 18.69 -17.28 19.02
N MET A 200 17.44 -17.04 19.41
CA MET A 200 16.70 -17.83 20.37
C MET A 200 15.35 -18.24 19.78
N VAL A 201 14.75 -19.31 20.29
CA VAL A 201 13.45 -19.77 19.82
C VAL A 201 12.40 -18.67 19.98
N GLY A 202 11.78 -18.27 18.87
CA GLY A 202 10.75 -17.22 18.84
C GLY A 202 11.27 -15.77 18.73
N LYS A 203 12.58 -15.52 18.82
CA LYS A 203 13.17 -14.19 18.71
C LYS A 203 13.03 -13.59 17.30
N ASP A 204 12.99 -14.44 16.28
CA ASP A 204 12.80 -14.06 14.88
C ASP A 204 11.47 -13.32 14.64
N SER A 205 10.39 -13.85 15.16
CA SER A 205 9.06 -13.24 15.04
C SER A 205 8.94 -11.93 15.81
N TYR A 206 9.55 -11.86 16.99
CA TYR A 206 9.61 -10.63 17.77
C TYR A 206 10.44 -9.54 17.06
N ARG A 207 11.65 -9.89 16.56
CA ARG A 207 12.51 -9.00 15.75
C ARG A 207 11.77 -8.46 14.53
N ARG A 208 11.09 -9.34 13.80
CA ARG A 208 10.28 -8.98 12.64
C ARG A 208 9.16 -8.00 13.00
N SER A 209 8.45 -8.26 14.09
CA SER A 209 7.39 -7.37 14.59
C SER A 209 7.94 -6.01 15.02
N LEU A 210 9.09 -5.98 15.68
CA LEU A 210 9.73 -4.76 16.16
C LEU A 210 10.16 -3.86 14.99
N VAL A 211 10.85 -4.42 13.98
CA VAL A 211 11.26 -3.69 12.76
C VAL A 211 10.05 -3.16 11.99
N SER A 212 9.03 -4.00 11.79
CA SER A 212 7.79 -3.60 11.10
C SER A 212 7.06 -2.48 11.86
N ALA A 213 6.88 -2.64 13.18
CA ALA A 213 6.19 -1.64 14.00
C ALA A 213 6.93 -0.31 14.06
N GLN A 214 8.27 -0.33 14.16
CA GLN A 214 9.08 0.89 14.16
C GLN A 214 9.02 1.61 12.81
N SER A 215 9.15 0.88 11.71
CA SER A 215 8.96 1.43 10.35
C SER A 215 7.59 2.06 10.16
N ALA A 216 6.51 1.42 10.65
CA ALA A 216 5.15 1.92 10.58
C ALA A 216 4.95 3.20 11.40
N ARG A 217 5.39 3.17 12.68
CA ARG A 217 5.24 4.31 13.60
C ARG A 217 5.93 5.57 13.08
N LEU A 218 7.13 5.39 12.51
CA LEU A 218 7.96 6.49 12.03
C LEU A 218 7.70 6.86 10.58
N ILE A 219 6.87 6.11 9.88
CA ILE A 219 6.61 6.25 8.43
C ILE A 219 7.94 6.38 7.68
N CYS A 220 8.79 5.36 7.82
CA CYS A 220 10.13 5.35 7.24
C CYS A 220 10.46 4.01 6.56
N GLY A 221 11.48 4.03 5.71
CA GLY A 221 12.22 2.83 5.34
C GLY A 221 13.10 2.41 6.52
N TYR A 222 13.12 1.13 6.85
CA TYR A 222 13.95 0.60 7.92
C TYR A 222 14.75 -0.59 7.39
N ILE A 223 16.09 -0.47 7.45
CA ILE A 223 17.02 -1.48 6.94
C ILE A 223 17.77 -2.07 8.12
N TYR A 224 17.51 -3.33 8.41
CA TYR A 224 18.10 -4.08 9.51
C TYR A 224 19.05 -5.14 8.96
N ALA A 225 20.36 -5.00 9.22
CA ALA A 225 21.39 -5.97 8.87
C ALA A 225 21.94 -6.58 10.17
N THR A 226 22.03 -7.90 10.28
CA THR A 226 22.49 -8.56 11.51
C THR A 226 23.57 -9.59 11.20
N ALA A 227 24.43 -9.85 12.18
CA ALA A 227 25.47 -10.86 12.09
C ALA A 227 24.90 -12.26 11.75
N GLY A 228 25.66 -13.05 11.05
CA GLY A 228 25.30 -14.39 10.62
C GLY A 228 26.42 -15.41 10.89
N GLU A 229 26.62 -16.30 9.94
CA GLU A 229 27.67 -17.31 10.01
C GLU A 229 29.07 -16.67 10.11
N GLY A 230 29.95 -17.28 10.90
CA GLY A 230 31.33 -16.85 11.08
C GLY A 230 31.63 -16.26 12.46
N GLU A 231 30.62 -15.78 13.18
CA GLU A 231 30.77 -15.38 14.58
C GLU A 231 31.08 -16.58 15.48
N SER A 232 31.75 -16.34 16.62
CA SER A 232 32.03 -17.41 17.57
C SER A 232 30.75 -17.99 18.17
N THR A 233 30.70 -19.31 18.26
CA THR A 233 29.55 -20.05 18.81
C THR A 233 29.81 -20.59 20.21
N THR A 234 30.60 -19.87 21.02
CA THR A 234 30.87 -20.29 22.41
C THR A 234 29.59 -20.53 23.18
N ASP A 235 28.68 -19.53 23.23
CA ASP A 235 27.38 -19.64 23.88
C ASP A 235 26.22 -19.16 22.98
N LEU A 236 26.51 -18.43 21.91
CA LEU A 236 25.52 -17.78 21.03
C LEU A 236 25.61 -18.29 19.60
N VAL A 237 24.51 -18.22 18.90
CA VAL A 237 24.43 -18.47 17.45
C VAL A 237 23.78 -17.27 16.78
N PHE A 238 24.33 -16.84 15.65
CA PHE A 238 23.82 -15.70 14.89
C PHE A 238 23.18 -16.19 13.58
N GLY A 239 21.98 -15.70 13.30
CA GLY A 239 21.14 -16.27 12.23
C GLY A 239 21.10 -15.49 10.92
N GLY A 240 21.64 -14.27 10.86
CA GLY A 240 21.64 -13.48 9.63
C GLY A 240 20.25 -13.06 9.12
N GLN A 241 19.24 -12.95 9.98
CA GLN A 241 17.89 -12.51 9.58
C GLN A 241 17.86 -11.01 9.27
N HIS A 242 18.26 -10.63 8.06
CA HIS A 242 18.11 -9.25 7.60
C HIS A 242 16.66 -8.94 7.29
N LEU A 243 16.25 -7.67 7.49
CA LEU A 243 14.90 -7.20 7.24
C LEU A 243 14.95 -5.82 6.56
N ILE A 244 14.17 -5.65 5.51
CA ILE A 244 13.93 -4.33 4.92
C ILE A 244 12.44 -4.05 4.98
N ALA A 245 12.05 -2.99 5.70
CA ALA A 245 10.66 -2.58 5.88
C ALA A 245 10.41 -1.17 5.34
N GLU A 246 9.18 -0.93 4.90
CA GLU A 246 8.69 0.39 4.47
C GLU A 246 7.31 0.62 5.05
N ASN A 247 7.18 1.63 5.93
CA ASN A 247 5.89 2.00 6.54
C ASN A 247 5.09 0.78 7.03
N GLY A 248 5.76 -0.10 7.76
CA GLY A 248 5.19 -1.30 8.38
C GLY A 248 5.14 -2.56 7.51
N THR A 249 5.40 -2.43 6.22
CA THR A 249 5.43 -3.58 5.31
C THR A 249 6.85 -4.12 5.19
N ILE A 250 7.06 -5.40 5.47
CA ILE A 250 8.33 -6.06 5.17
C ILE A 250 8.40 -6.27 3.66
N LEU A 251 9.41 -5.67 3.03
CA LEU A 251 9.65 -5.76 1.59
C LEU A 251 10.60 -6.90 1.23
N ALA A 252 11.57 -7.18 2.10
CA ALA A 252 12.49 -8.29 1.95
C ALA A 252 12.92 -8.81 3.32
N GLU A 253 13.12 -10.12 3.41
CA GLU A 253 13.56 -10.84 4.59
C GLU A 253 14.53 -11.95 4.20
N ALA A 254 15.69 -12.02 4.86
CA ALA A 254 16.66 -13.09 4.67
C ALA A 254 16.22 -14.36 5.40
N LYS A 255 16.54 -15.49 4.82
CA LYS A 255 16.41 -16.77 5.53
C LYS A 255 17.43 -16.83 6.66
N ARG A 256 17.02 -17.37 7.79
CA ARG A 256 17.91 -17.58 8.94
C ARG A 256 18.93 -18.68 8.65
N PHE A 257 20.09 -18.53 9.26
CA PHE A 257 21.22 -19.46 9.21
C PHE A 257 21.87 -19.58 7.81
N GLU A 258 21.73 -18.54 7.01
CA GLU A 258 22.37 -18.40 5.71
C GLU A 258 22.93 -16.98 5.61
N ASN A 259 24.17 -16.82 5.10
CA ASN A 259 24.68 -15.49 4.76
C ASN A 259 24.08 -15.06 3.42
N GLN A 260 23.20 -14.07 3.45
CA GLN A 260 22.49 -13.59 2.27
C GLN A 260 22.66 -12.07 2.09
N ILE A 261 22.52 -11.65 0.86
CA ILE A 261 22.25 -10.25 0.50
C ILE A 261 20.76 -10.17 0.18
N ILE A 262 20.05 -9.26 0.82
CA ILE A 262 18.68 -8.92 0.45
C ILE A 262 18.62 -7.51 -0.10
N CYS A 263 17.80 -7.30 -1.13
CA CYS A 263 17.57 -6.00 -1.74
C CYS A 263 16.08 -5.69 -1.78
N ALA A 264 15.74 -4.40 -1.67
CA ALA A 264 14.37 -3.91 -1.86
C ALA A 264 14.38 -2.50 -2.43
N ASP A 265 13.27 -2.12 -3.06
CA ASP A 265 13.06 -0.77 -3.61
C ASP A 265 12.20 0.04 -2.64
N LEU A 266 12.82 0.96 -1.88
CA LEU A 266 12.10 1.91 -1.01
C LEU A 266 11.54 3.07 -1.83
N ASP A 267 10.36 3.55 -1.46
CA ASP A 267 9.70 4.72 -2.05
C ASP A 267 9.71 5.91 -1.09
N VAL A 268 10.76 6.71 -1.14
CA VAL A 268 10.92 7.87 -0.23
C VAL A 268 9.92 8.99 -0.53
N ASP A 269 9.42 9.09 -1.76
CA ASP A 269 8.37 10.07 -2.10
C ASP A 269 7.04 9.70 -1.45
N ARG A 270 6.70 8.41 -1.45
CA ARG A 270 5.53 7.89 -0.71
C ARG A 270 5.64 8.16 0.78
N LEU A 271 6.79 7.85 1.39
CA LEU A 271 7.01 8.09 2.83
C LEU A 271 6.81 9.56 3.19
N THR A 272 7.37 10.47 2.40
CA THR A 272 7.20 11.92 2.60
C THR A 272 5.75 12.36 2.41
N SER A 273 5.04 11.78 1.45
CA SER A 273 3.63 12.07 1.18
C SER A 273 2.72 11.60 2.32
N GLU A 274 2.96 10.40 2.86
CA GLU A 274 2.23 9.86 4.02
C GLU A 274 2.43 10.74 5.26
N ARG A 275 3.66 11.16 5.56
CA ARG A 275 3.95 12.08 6.67
C ARG A 275 3.21 13.41 6.51
N ARG A 276 3.19 13.99 5.31
CA ARG A 276 2.49 15.25 5.01
C ARG A 276 0.98 15.16 5.20
N ARG A 277 0.39 13.99 4.92
CA ARG A 277 -1.06 13.74 5.10
C ARG A 277 -1.45 13.50 6.55
N MET A 278 -0.52 13.00 7.35
CA MET A 278 -0.75 12.71 8.76
C MET A 278 -0.57 13.96 9.61
N THR A 279 -1.65 14.68 9.89
CA THR A 279 -1.60 15.96 10.62
C THR A 279 -1.04 15.84 12.05
N THR A 280 -0.98 14.65 12.60
CA THR A 280 -0.36 14.34 13.90
C THR A 280 1.12 14.01 13.80
N TYR A 281 1.69 13.90 12.58
CA TYR A 281 3.12 13.78 12.40
C TYR A 281 3.74 15.17 12.58
N PRO A 282 4.66 15.37 13.54
CA PRO A 282 5.16 16.71 13.86
C PRO A 282 6.06 17.27 12.75
N GLU A 283 6.26 18.59 12.77
CA GLU A 283 7.22 19.27 11.93
C GLU A 283 8.65 18.77 12.20
N GLN A 284 9.47 18.76 11.15
CA GLN A 284 10.87 18.34 11.27
C GLN A 284 11.64 19.31 12.16
N ARG A 285 12.40 18.77 13.12
CA ARG A 285 13.27 19.53 14.02
C ARG A 285 14.68 18.97 13.93
N THR A 286 15.58 19.77 13.37
CA THR A 286 16.99 19.41 13.20
C THR A 286 17.89 19.99 14.30
N ASP A 287 17.29 20.55 15.35
CA ASP A 287 18.05 21.08 16.48
C ASP A 287 18.92 19.97 17.12
N GLY A 288 20.20 20.25 17.26
CA GLY A 288 21.17 19.27 17.76
C GLY A 288 21.61 18.21 16.74
N TYR A 289 21.14 18.28 15.49
CA TYR A 289 21.60 17.41 14.41
C TYR A 289 22.59 18.11 13.47
N GLN A 290 23.61 17.36 13.03
CA GLN A 290 24.47 17.78 11.93
C GLN A 290 24.01 17.11 10.65
N VAL A 291 23.64 17.92 9.65
CA VAL A 291 23.28 17.42 8.33
C VAL A 291 24.55 17.26 7.49
N VAL A 292 24.87 16.02 7.16
CA VAL A 292 26.00 15.65 6.30
C VAL A 292 25.46 15.43 4.88
N ARG A 293 25.97 16.17 3.91
CA ARG A 293 25.50 16.11 2.53
C ARG A 293 26.34 15.15 1.71
N PHE A 294 25.68 14.28 0.94
CA PHE A 294 26.31 13.38 -0.02
C PHE A 294 25.59 13.44 -1.35
N SER A 295 26.22 12.98 -2.41
CA SER A 295 25.65 13.02 -3.76
C SER A 295 25.68 11.64 -4.39
N LEU A 296 24.56 11.25 -5.03
CA LEU A 296 24.42 10.04 -5.82
C LEU A 296 23.87 10.38 -7.21
N SER A 297 24.12 9.55 -8.19
CA SER A 297 23.51 9.67 -9.52
C SER A 297 22.01 9.36 -9.47
N ILE A 298 21.20 10.20 -10.15
CA ILE A 298 19.76 10.01 -10.26
C ILE A 298 19.43 9.25 -11.54
N GLU A 299 19.63 7.97 -11.51
CA GLU A 299 19.29 7.05 -12.60
C GLU A 299 17.93 6.38 -12.35
N GLU A 300 17.37 5.78 -13.38
CA GLU A 300 16.16 5.00 -13.23
C GLU A 300 16.45 3.68 -12.52
N THR A 301 15.85 3.48 -11.35
CA THR A 301 15.96 2.22 -10.59
C THR A 301 15.26 1.10 -11.34
N LYS A 302 15.96 0.00 -11.61
CA LYS A 302 15.30 -1.24 -12.07
C LYS A 302 14.54 -1.83 -10.90
N LEU A 303 13.21 -1.65 -10.92
CA LEU A 303 12.35 -2.09 -9.84
C LEU A 303 12.22 -3.62 -9.85
N THR A 304 12.39 -4.21 -8.68
CA THR A 304 12.15 -5.64 -8.40
C THR A 304 10.96 -5.82 -7.44
N ARG A 305 10.40 -4.72 -6.96
CA ARG A 305 9.25 -4.69 -6.06
C ARG A 305 8.00 -5.22 -6.75
N TYR A 306 7.26 -6.06 -6.06
CA TYR A 306 5.94 -6.51 -6.50
C TYR A 306 4.89 -5.41 -6.29
N PHE A 307 4.07 -5.18 -7.30
CA PHE A 307 2.90 -4.31 -7.25
C PHE A 307 1.64 -5.15 -7.49
N GLU A 308 0.77 -5.18 -6.49
CA GLU A 308 -0.48 -5.96 -6.56
C GLU A 308 -1.41 -5.39 -7.64
N PRO A 309 -1.78 -6.15 -8.69
CA PRO A 309 -2.67 -5.67 -9.77
C PRO A 309 -4.08 -5.32 -9.28
N ARG A 310 -4.55 -5.99 -8.23
CA ARG A 310 -5.86 -5.78 -7.63
C ARG A 310 -5.74 -5.35 -6.16
N PRO A 311 -5.27 -4.10 -5.89
CA PRO A 311 -4.82 -3.67 -4.56
C PRO A 311 -5.94 -3.57 -3.51
N PHE A 312 -7.20 -3.66 -3.92
CA PHE A 312 -8.35 -3.70 -3.02
C PHE A 312 -8.78 -5.12 -2.63
N VAL A 313 -8.35 -6.12 -3.38
CA VAL A 313 -8.72 -7.53 -3.14
C VAL A 313 -7.74 -8.12 -2.14
N PRO A 314 -8.22 -8.77 -1.06
CA PRO A 314 -7.34 -9.47 -0.12
C PRO A 314 -6.52 -10.56 -0.84
N SER A 315 -5.20 -10.40 -0.84
CA SER A 315 -4.27 -11.34 -1.49
C SER A 315 -3.93 -12.56 -0.63
N ASP A 316 -4.10 -12.45 0.69
CA ASP A 316 -3.83 -13.51 1.65
C ASP A 316 -4.97 -14.55 1.65
N LYS A 317 -4.70 -15.68 1.03
CA LYS A 317 -5.67 -16.79 0.94
C LYS A 317 -6.06 -17.39 2.30
N HIS A 318 -5.18 -17.35 3.29
CA HIS A 318 -5.45 -17.89 4.63
C HIS A 318 -6.44 -17.01 5.41
N ASN A 319 -6.43 -15.71 5.16
CA ASN A 319 -7.31 -14.73 5.83
C ASN A 319 -8.46 -14.25 4.93
N ARG A 320 -8.63 -14.83 3.73
CA ARG A 320 -9.66 -14.41 2.76
C ARG A 320 -11.04 -14.36 3.39
N ASP A 321 -11.44 -15.45 4.04
CA ASP A 321 -12.80 -15.59 4.58
C ASP A 321 -13.05 -14.61 5.72
N GLN A 322 -12.06 -14.44 6.61
CA GLN A 322 -12.14 -13.44 7.67
C GLN A 322 -12.25 -12.02 7.11
N ARG A 323 -11.46 -11.68 6.10
CA ARG A 323 -11.47 -10.35 5.48
C ARG A 323 -12.77 -10.07 4.72
N CYS A 324 -13.27 -11.05 3.97
CA CYS A 324 -14.54 -10.90 3.25
C CYS A 324 -15.71 -10.76 4.23
N ASP A 325 -15.73 -11.56 5.30
CA ASP A 325 -16.75 -11.45 6.35
C ASP A 325 -16.69 -10.10 7.08
N GLU A 326 -15.50 -9.61 7.40
CA GLU A 326 -15.29 -8.27 7.97
C GLU A 326 -15.87 -7.17 7.07
N ILE A 327 -15.61 -7.22 5.76
CA ILE A 327 -16.14 -6.26 4.78
C ILE A 327 -17.67 -6.29 4.76
N LEU A 328 -18.26 -7.47 4.60
CA LEU A 328 -19.72 -7.64 4.58
C LEU A 328 -20.36 -7.17 5.90
N ASN A 329 -19.70 -7.40 7.03
CA ASN A 329 -20.16 -6.92 8.33
C ASN A 329 -20.12 -5.38 8.42
N ILE A 330 -19.06 -4.72 7.96
CA ILE A 330 -18.98 -3.26 7.93
C ILE A 330 -20.13 -2.68 7.11
N GLN A 331 -20.39 -3.23 5.92
CA GLN A 331 -21.50 -2.80 5.06
C GLN A 331 -22.85 -3.01 5.75
N ALA A 332 -23.12 -4.21 6.28
CA ALA A 332 -24.37 -4.58 6.90
C ALA A 332 -24.63 -3.78 8.20
N MET A 333 -23.60 -3.55 9.02
CA MET A 333 -23.73 -2.76 10.26
C MET A 333 -24.02 -1.28 9.98
N GLY A 334 -23.45 -0.71 8.91
CA GLY A 334 -23.79 0.64 8.46
C GLY A 334 -25.26 0.76 8.08
N LEU A 335 -25.76 -0.18 7.26
CA LEU A 335 -27.16 -0.22 6.86
C LEU A 335 -28.10 -0.51 8.05
N LYS A 336 -27.74 -1.49 8.89
CA LYS A 336 -28.48 -1.81 10.12
C LYS A 336 -28.75 -0.57 10.98
N LYS A 337 -27.68 0.22 11.23
CA LYS A 337 -27.81 1.44 12.04
C LYS A 337 -28.75 2.45 11.38
N ARG A 338 -28.68 2.61 10.06
CA ARG A 338 -29.52 3.55 9.32
C ARG A 338 -30.99 3.14 9.39
N LEU A 339 -31.30 1.87 9.09
CA LEU A 339 -32.67 1.33 9.15
C LEU A 339 -33.26 1.46 10.55
N ALA A 340 -32.50 1.10 11.59
CA ALA A 340 -32.96 1.23 12.99
C ALA A 340 -33.21 2.68 13.39
N HIS A 341 -32.35 3.62 12.96
CA HIS A 341 -32.52 5.05 13.29
C HIS A 341 -33.74 5.69 12.63
N THR A 342 -33.99 5.33 11.37
CA THR A 342 -35.12 5.88 10.60
C THR A 342 -36.43 5.13 10.86
N HIS A 343 -36.39 4.07 11.66
CA HIS A 343 -37.52 3.17 11.93
C HIS A 343 -38.15 2.55 10.67
N CYS A 344 -37.35 2.43 9.60
CA CYS A 344 -37.78 1.78 8.36
C CYS A 344 -38.10 0.31 8.59
N GLN A 345 -39.24 -0.12 8.11
CA GLN A 345 -39.70 -1.51 8.18
C GLN A 345 -39.39 -2.30 6.93
N SER A 346 -39.03 -1.62 5.85
CA SER A 346 -38.69 -2.22 4.55
C SER A 346 -37.42 -1.59 3.95
N ALA A 347 -36.80 -2.31 3.01
CA ALA A 347 -35.77 -1.79 2.14
C ALA A 347 -36.15 -2.05 0.68
N VAL A 348 -35.96 -1.07 -0.18
CA VAL A 348 -36.31 -1.16 -1.61
C VAL A 348 -35.00 -1.16 -2.42
N ILE A 349 -34.81 -2.16 -3.27
CA ILE A 349 -33.61 -2.33 -4.08
C ILE A 349 -34.01 -2.56 -5.52
N GLY A 350 -33.42 -1.79 -6.45
CA GLY A 350 -33.49 -2.12 -7.86
C GLY A 350 -32.58 -3.30 -8.16
N ILE A 351 -33.14 -4.43 -8.58
CA ILE A 351 -32.38 -5.63 -8.88
C ILE A 351 -32.29 -5.85 -10.40
N SER A 352 -31.09 -5.70 -10.95
CA SER A 352 -30.82 -5.90 -12.38
C SER A 352 -30.38 -7.35 -12.69
N GLY A 353 -29.95 -8.11 -11.70
CA GLY A 353 -29.26 -9.39 -11.87
C GLY A 353 -27.76 -9.27 -12.16
N GLY A 354 -27.21 -8.05 -12.09
CA GLY A 354 -25.77 -7.79 -12.17
C GLY A 354 -25.08 -7.82 -10.81
N LEU A 355 -23.75 -7.75 -10.82
CA LEU A 355 -22.87 -7.89 -9.64
C LEU A 355 -23.22 -6.91 -8.49
N ASP A 356 -23.43 -5.65 -8.81
CA ASP A 356 -23.58 -4.60 -7.80
C ASP A 356 -24.90 -4.71 -7.04
N SER A 357 -26.00 -4.93 -7.77
CA SER A 357 -27.30 -5.17 -7.18
C SER A 357 -27.34 -6.48 -6.40
N THR A 358 -26.62 -7.50 -6.85
CA THR A 358 -26.44 -8.76 -6.13
C THR A 358 -25.75 -8.54 -4.79
N LEU A 359 -24.60 -7.87 -4.75
CA LEU A 359 -23.90 -7.58 -3.49
C LEU A 359 -24.77 -6.71 -2.55
N ALA A 360 -25.46 -5.70 -3.08
CA ALA A 360 -26.35 -4.86 -2.28
C ALA A 360 -27.49 -5.65 -1.64
N LEU A 361 -28.06 -6.62 -2.35
CA LEU A 361 -29.11 -7.49 -1.82
C LEU A 361 -28.57 -8.44 -0.75
N LEU A 362 -27.39 -9.05 -0.94
CA LEU A 362 -26.73 -9.89 0.06
C LEU A 362 -26.44 -9.12 1.36
N VAL A 363 -25.92 -7.90 1.26
CA VAL A 363 -25.65 -7.02 2.39
C VAL A 363 -26.95 -6.63 3.10
N THR A 364 -28.01 -6.34 2.34
CA THR A 364 -29.31 -5.97 2.90
C THR A 364 -29.96 -7.14 3.64
N ALA A 365 -29.91 -8.35 3.07
CA ALA A 365 -30.38 -9.56 3.74
C ALA A 365 -29.67 -9.76 5.10
N ARG A 366 -28.33 -9.61 5.11
CA ARG A 366 -27.54 -9.70 6.34
C ARG A 366 -27.91 -8.62 7.36
N ALA A 367 -28.17 -7.38 6.93
CA ALA A 367 -28.60 -6.29 7.81
C ALA A 367 -29.98 -6.58 8.43
N PHE A 368 -30.91 -7.16 7.67
CA PHE A 368 -32.23 -7.55 8.14
C PHE A 368 -32.17 -8.69 9.16
N ASP A 369 -31.33 -9.71 8.91
CA ASP A 369 -31.08 -10.79 9.86
C ASP A 369 -30.55 -10.24 11.19
N LEU A 370 -29.58 -9.30 11.14
CA LEU A 370 -29.01 -8.64 12.31
C LEU A 370 -30.02 -7.76 13.08
N LEU A 371 -31.11 -7.31 12.44
CA LEU A 371 -32.21 -6.57 13.05
C LEU A 371 -33.34 -7.48 13.54
N GLY A 372 -33.36 -8.75 13.16
CA GLY A 372 -34.50 -9.64 13.39
C GLY A 372 -35.72 -9.29 12.57
N ILE A 373 -35.56 -8.55 11.46
CA ILE A 373 -36.64 -8.19 10.55
C ILE A 373 -36.75 -9.28 9.47
N PRO A 374 -37.94 -9.79 9.17
CA PRO A 374 -38.09 -10.81 8.13
C PRO A 374 -37.63 -10.34 6.76
N ARG A 375 -36.80 -11.13 6.06
CA ARG A 375 -36.30 -10.81 4.73
C ARG A 375 -37.37 -10.53 3.69
N LYS A 376 -38.62 -11.03 3.89
CA LYS A 376 -39.76 -10.71 3.03
C LYS A 376 -40.14 -9.20 3.00
N GLN A 377 -39.58 -8.43 3.92
CA GLN A 377 -39.73 -6.96 3.91
C GLN A 377 -38.65 -6.27 3.06
N ILE A 378 -37.72 -6.99 2.48
CA ILE A 378 -36.86 -6.50 1.43
C ILE A 378 -37.63 -6.58 0.11
N LEU A 379 -37.91 -5.43 -0.48
CA LEU A 379 -38.60 -5.32 -1.76
C LEU A 379 -37.54 -5.22 -2.88
N SER A 380 -37.30 -6.32 -3.54
CA SER A 380 -36.44 -6.39 -4.73
C SER A 380 -37.26 -6.08 -5.98
N VAL A 381 -36.97 -4.97 -6.65
CA VAL A 381 -37.75 -4.48 -7.77
C VAL A 381 -36.98 -4.70 -9.07
N THR A 382 -37.47 -5.58 -9.94
CA THR A 382 -36.99 -5.69 -11.32
C THR A 382 -37.84 -4.84 -12.23
N MET A 383 -37.19 -4.07 -13.12
CA MET A 383 -37.85 -3.11 -13.99
C MET A 383 -37.39 -3.32 -15.43
N PRO A 384 -37.91 -4.34 -16.11
CA PRO A 384 -37.56 -4.62 -17.50
C PRO A 384 -37.83 -3.42 -18.40
N CYS A 385 -36.87 -3.12 -19.29
CA CYS A 385 -36.99 -2.10 -20.32
C CYS A 385 -36.32 -2.59 -21.61
N PHE A 386 -35.94 -1.70 -22.50
CA PHE A 386 -35.46 -2.04 -23.82
C PHE A 386 -34.15 -2.85 -23.86
N GLY A 387 -33.29 -2.72 -22.83
CA GLY A 387 -31.97 -3.36 -22.77
C GLY A 387 -31.88 -4.61 -21.89
N THR A 388 -32.94 -4.98 -21.20
CA THR A 388 -32.94 -6.11 -20.26
C THR A 388 -32.85 -7.45 -21.03
N THR A 389 -31.91 -8.32 -20.62
CA THR A 389 -31.77 -9.68 -21.21
C THR A 389 -32.48 -10.73 -20.35
N ASP A 390 -32.85 -11.86 -20.97
CA ASP A 390 -33.52 -12.96 -20.26
C ASP A 390 -32.65 -13.52 -19.14
N ARG A 391 -31.32 -13.63 -19.34
CA ARG A 391 -30.37 -14.17 -18.35
C ARG A 391 -30.32 -13.30 -17.09
N THR A 392 -30.11 -12.00 -17.23
CA THR A 392 -30.03 -11.09 -16.10
C THR A 392 -31.37 -10.97 -15.37
N TYR A 393 -32.48 -10.97 -16.10
CA TYR A 393 -33.81 -10.99 -15.54
C TYR A 393 -34.04 -12.27 -14.68
N GLN A 394 -33.70 -13.44 -15.20
CA GLN A 394 -33.81 -14.70 -14.45
C GLN A 394 -32.95 -14.70 -13.20
N ASN A 395 -31.69 -14.25 -13.31
CA ASN A 395 -30.79 -14.11 -12.16
C ASN A 395 -31.38 -13.22 -11.07
N ALA A 396 -31.97 -12.08 -11.44
CA ALA A 396 -32.63 -11.17 -10.48
C ALA A 396 -33.80 -11.86 -9.76
N CYS A 397 -34.64 -12.56 -10.51
CA CYS A 397 -35.79 -13.27 -9.96
C CYS A 397 -35.41 -14.40 -9.02
N GLU A 398 -34.48 -15.25 -9.45
CA GLU A 398 -34.08 -16.44 -8.69
C GLU A 398 -33.27 -16.08 -7.45
N LEU A 399 -32.33 -15.12 -7.56
CA LEU A 399 -31.57 -14.59 -6.42
C LEU A 399 -32.52 -14.05 -5.32
N THR A 400 -33.52 -13.26 -5.74
CA THR A 400 -34.50 -12.71 -4.80
C THR A 400 -35.27 -13.81 -4.05
N ARG A 401 -35.71 -14.85 -4.77
CA ARG A 401 -36.42 -16.00 -4.18
C ARG A 401 -35.54 -16.80 -3.22
N CYS A 402 -34.30 -17.11 -3.63
CA CYS A 402 -33.36 -17.86 -2.79
C CYS A 402 -33.06 -17.13 -1.47
N LEU A 403 -32.98 -15.81 -1.50
CA LEU A 403 -32.74 -15.01 -0.30
C LEU A 403 -34.01 -14.79 0.56
N GLY A 404 -35.19 -15.20 0.09
CA GLY A 404 -36.47 -15.02 0.81
C GLY A 404 -36.97 -13.58 0.82
N ALA A 405 -36.51 -12.74 -0.12
CA ALA A 405 -36.99 -11.37 -0.32
C ALA A 405 -38.27 -11.35 -1.18
N THR A 406 -38.98 -10.24 -1.17
CA THR A 406 -40.20 -10.05 -1.99
C THR A 406 -39.82 -9.49 -3.35
N LEU A 407 -40.14 -10.22 -4.40
CA LEU A 407 -39.95 -9.77 -5.79
C LEU A 407 -41.13 -8.93 -6.24
N LYS A 408 -40.86 -7.78 -6.83
CA LYS A 408 -41.82 -6.97 -7.55
C LYS A 408 -41.32 -6.68 -8.96
N GLU A 409 -42.15 -6.97 -9.94
CA GLU A 409 -41.85 -6.69 -11.35
C GLU A 409 -42.69 -5.50 -11.83
N ILE A 410 -42.05 -4.55 -12.50
CA ILE A 410 -42.69 -3.36 -13.08
C ILE A 410 -42.13 -3.13 -14.48
N ASP A 411 -42.93 -3.35 -15.51
CA ASP A 411 -42.57 -2.98 -16.89
C ASP A 411 -42.67 -1.45 -17.02
N ILE A 412 -41.54 -0.81 -17.34
CA ILE A 412 -41.44 0.65 -17.43
C ILE A 412 -41.49 1.17 -18.87
N LYS A 413 -41.66 0.29 -19.88
CA LYS A 413 -41.57 0.67 -21.31
C LYS A 413 -42.62 1.73 -21.68
N GLU A 414 -43.86 1.61 -21.22
CA GLU A 414 -44.90 2.58 -21.52
C GLU A 414 -44.63 3.95 -20.91
N ALA A 415 -44.18 3.99 -19.64
CA ALA A 415 -43.84 5.23 -18.94
C ALA A 415 -42.64 5.93 -19.64
N VAL A 416 -41.60 5.20 -20.00
CA VAL A 416 -40.46 5.75 -20.72
C VAL A 416 -40.84 6.26 -22.12
N ASN A 417 -41.69 5.52 -22.86
CA ASN A 417 -42.18 5.98 -24.17
C ASN A 417 -43.03 7.22 -24.08
N LEU A 418 -43.88 7.33 -23.01
CA LEU A 418 -44.65 8.54 -22.75
C LEU A 418 -43.73 9.72 -22.48
N HIS A 419 -42.75 9.54 -21.60
CA HIS A 419 -41.76 10.56 -21.32
C HIS A 419 -41.00 11.00 -22.57
N PHE A 420 -40.52 10.06 -23.41
CA PHE A 420 -39.84 10.40 -24.67
C PHE A 420 -40.71 11.23 -25.61
N ARG A 421 -42.03 10.89 -25.72
CA ARG A 421 -42.98 11.67 -26.50
C ARG A 421 -43.12 13.09 -25.96
N ASP A 422 -43.23 13.24 -24.61
CA ASP A 422 -43.43 14.54 -23.97
C ASP A 422 -42.27 15.48 -24.16
N ILE A 423 -41.02 14.95 -24.19
CA ILE A 423 -39.78 15.74 -24.40
C ILE A 423 -39.36 15.83 -25.86
N GLY A 424 -40.06 15.15 -26.79
CA GLY A 424 -39.72 15.11 -28.21
C GLY A 424 -38.48 14.28 -28.55
N GLN A 425 -38.11 13.31 -27.71
CA GLN A 425 -37.02 12.37 -27.99
C GLN A 425 -37.44 11.35 -29.02
N ASN A 426 -36.63 11.17 -30.08
CA ASN A 426 -36.82 10.10 -31.03
C ASN A 426 -36.42 8.75 -30.40
N PRO A 427 -37.34 7.77 -30.26
CA PRO A 427 -37.03 6.46 -29.67
C PRO A 427 -35.97 5.64 -30.45
N GLU A 428 -35.80 5.88 -31.74
CA GLU A 428 -34.78 5.22 -32.57
C GLU A 428 -33.37 5.80 -32.36
N LYS A 429 -33.27 6.96 -31.69
CA LYS A 429 -32.00 7.59 -31.37
C LYS A 429 -31.52 7.15 -30.01
N HIS A 430 -30.67 6.13 -29.97
CA HIS A 430 -30.11 5.53 -28.77
C HIS A 430 -28.93 6.38 -28.22
N ASP A 431 -29.21 7.61 -27.84
CA ASP A 431 -28.22 8.54 -27.26
C ASP A 431 -28.30 8.59 -25.72
N VAL A 432 -27.51 9.47 -25.11
CA VAL A 432 -27.48 9.66 -23.65
C VAL A 432 -28.85 10.03 -23.05
N THR A 433 -29.75 10.65 -23.82
CA THR A 433 -31.11 10.96 -23.37
C THR A 433 -31.94 9.69 -23.28
N TYR A 434 -31.82 8.80 -24.25
CA TYR A 434 -32.47 7.50 -24.27
C TYR A 434 -32.05 6.62 -23.09
N GLU A 435 -30.74 6.57 -22.78
CA GLU A 435 -30.23 5.81 -21.64
C GLU A 435 -30.65 6.43 -20.29
N ASN A 436 -30.43 7.74 -20.13
CA ASN A 436 -30.72 8.45 -18.88
C ASN A 436 -32.21 8.51 -18.54
N GLY A 437 -33.10 8.56 -19.55
CA GLY A 437 -34.54 8.52 -19.34
C GLY A 437 -34.98 7.24 -18.63
N GLN A 438 -34.49 6.10 -19.08
CA GLN A 438 -34.77 4.79 -18.46
C GLN A 438 -34.23 4.70 -17.02
N ALA A 439 -33.00 5.18 -16.79
CA ALA A 439 -32.38 5.13 -15.45
C ALA A 439 -33.14 6.01 -14.44
N ARG A 440 -33.61 7.20 -14.85
CA ARG A 440 -34.39 8.09 -13.97
C ARG A 440 -35.77 7.55 -13.68
N GLU A 441 -36.45 6.94 -14.64
CA GLU A 441 -37.74 6.28 -14.42
C GLU A 441 -37.62 5.17 -13.35
N ARG A 442 -36.59 4.33 -13.44
CA ARG A 442 -36.32 3.31 -12.42
C ARG A 442 -36.14 3.94 -11.04
N THR A 443 -35.38 5.01 -10.94
CA THR A 443 -35.10 5.67 -9.66
C THR A 443 -36.36 6.29 -9.07
N GLN A 444 -37.21 6.94 -9.85
CA GLN A 444 -38.46 7.50 -9.41
C GLN A 444 -39.35 6.42 -8.81
N ILE A 445 -39.53 5.30 -9.49
CA ILE A 445 -40.34 4.16 -9.01
C ILE A 445 -39.82 3.63 -7.68
N LEU A 446 -38.48 3.45 -7.55
CA LEU A 446 -37.88 2.95 -6.31
C LEU A 446 -38.15 3.91 -5.13
N MET A 447 -38.02 5.21 -5.34
CA MET A 447 -38.29 6.24 -4.30
C MET A 447 -39.75 6.25 -3.85
N ASP A 448 -40.70 6.16 -4.80
CA ASP A 448 -42.11 6.14 -4.50
C ASP A 448 -42.54 4.84 -3.79
N LEU A 449 -41.97 3.70 -4.19
CA LEU A 449 -42.17 2.42 -3.49
C LEU A 449 -41.64 2.44 -2.06
N ALA A 450 -40.50 3.10 -1.85
CA ALA A 450 -39.97 3.27 -0.49
C ALA A 450 -40.93 4.12 0.38
N ASN A 451 -41.49 5.19 -0.18
CA ASN A 451 -42.51 5.98 0.52
C ASN A 451 -43.78 5.16 0.85
N GLN A 452 -44.27 4.36 -0.10
CA GLN A 452 -45.45 3.51 0.10
C GLN A 452 -45.25 2.43 1.17
N SER A 453 -44.01 1.86 1.22
CA SER A 453 -43.72 0.76 2.14
C SER A 453 -43.12 1.23 3.48
N GLY A 454 -43.02 2.53 3.71
CA GLY A 454 -42.32 3.07 4.90
C GLY A 454 -40.86 2.62 4.98
N GLY A 455 -40.23 2.55 3.84
CA GLY A 455 -38.89 1.97 3.69
C GLY A 455 -37.85 2.95 3.19
N MET A 456 -36.73 2.38 2.76
CA MET A 456 -35.53 3.11 2.31
C MET A 456 -35.00 2.52 1.01
N VAL A 457 -34.63 3.36 0.05
CA VAL A 457 -33.95 2.92 -1.18
C VAL A 457 -32.48 2.66 -0.87
N ILE A 458 -32.04 1.43 -1.17
CA ILE A 458 -30.65 0.99 -1.04
C ILE A 458 -29.92 1.15 -2.37
N GLY A 459 -28.83 1.92 -2.35
CA GLY A 459 -27.98 2.15 -3.53
C GLY A 459 -27.09 0.97 -3.83
N THR A 460 -26.96 0.66 -5.11
CA THR A 460 -26.17 -0.46 -5.62
C THR A 460 -24.83 -0.04 -6.23
N GLY A 461 -24.67 1.23 -6.63
CA GLY A 461 -23.47 1.74 -7.31
C GLY A 461 -22.19 1.54 -6.49
N ASP A 462 -21.14 1.08 -7.15
CA ASP A 462 -19.86 0.77 -6.55
C ASP A 462 -18.83 1.93 -6.65
N LEU A 463 -17.69 1.77 -5.98
CA LEU A 463 -16.65 2.79 -5.93
C LEU A 463 -16.06 3.09 -7.32
N SER A 464 -15.89 2.09 -8.17
CA SER A 464 -15.27 2.24 -9.50
C SER A 464 -16.17 3.04 -10.45
N GLU A 465 -17.48 2.77 -10.42
CA GLU A 465 -18.48 3.54 -11.17
C GLU A 465 -18.54 5.00 -10.68
N LEU A 466 -18.53 5.21 -9.37
CA LEU A 466 -18.50 6.54 -8.78
C LEU A 466 -17.22 7.30 -9.12
N ALA A 467 -16.09 6.64 -9.15
CA ALA A 467 -14.80 7.24 -9.53
C ALA A 467 -14.81 7.70 -10.99
N LEU A 468 -15.32 6.87 -11.91
CA LEU A 468 -15.41 7.18 -13.33
C LEU A 468 -16.61 8.07 -13.69
N GLY A 469 -17.54 8.28 -12.75
CA GLY A 469 -18.81 8.92 -13.00
C GLY A 469 -19.68 8.14 -13.99
N TRP A 470 -19.53 6.81 -14.02
CA TRP A 470 -20.31 5.90 -14.86
C TRP A 470 -21.64 5.57 -14.20
N ALA A 471 -22.47 6.57 -14.09
CA ALA A 471 -23.83 6.51 -13.55
C ALA A 471 -24.63 7.69 -14.10
N THR A 472 -25.94 7.52 -14.20
CA THR A 472 -26.85 8.60 -14.59
C THR A 472 -27.06 9.56 -13.43
N TYR A 473 -26.70 10.84 -13.62
CA TYR A 473 -26.96 11.87 -12.63
C TYR A 473 -28.47 11.97 -12.32
N ASN A 474 -28.80 11.97 -11.02
CA ASN A 474 -30.17 11.92 -10.52
C ASN A 474 -30.97 10.71 -11.06
N GLY A 475 -30.28 9.62 -11.28
CA GLY A 475 -30.81 8.32 -11.65
C GLY A 475 -30.24 7.26 -10.72
N ASP A 476 -29.60 6.25 -11.28
CA ASP A 476 -29.00 5.11 -10.56
C ASP A 476 -27.89 5.49 -9.57
N HIS A 477 -27.29 6.68 -9.70
CA HIS A 477 -26.33 7.18 -8.71
C HIS A 477 -26.97 7.65 -7.40
N MET A 478 -28.31 7.83 -7.35
CA MET A 478 -29.04 8.32 -6.20
C MET A 478 -29.70 7.19 -5.41
N SER A 479 -29.62 7.30 -4.11
CA SER A 479 -30.28 6.41 -3.16
C SER A 479 -30.39 7.08 -1.78
N MET A 480 -31.06 6.42 -0.84
CA MET A 480 -31.12 6.92 0.54
C MET A 480 -29.93 6.40 1.40
N TYR A 481 -29.35 5.25 1.01
CA TYR A 481 -28.12 4.72 1.60
C TYR A 481 -27.39 3.81 0.60
N ALA A 482 -26.13 4.10 0.31
CA ALA A 482 -25.33 3.40 -0.71
C ALA A 482 -24.38 2.40 -0.07
N VAL A 483 -24.77 1.13 0.01
CA VAL A 483 -24.00 0.10 0.72
C VAL A 483 -22.68 -0.27 0.04
N ASN A 484 -22.56 -0.10 -1.28
CA ASN A 484 -21.37 -0.43 -2.07
C ASN A 484 -20.48 0.78 -2.38
N ALA A 485 -20.80 1.99 -1.92
CA ALA A 485 -20.15 3.24 -2.33
C ALA A 485 -18.63 3.30 -2.12
N SER A 486 -18.07 2.46 -1.27
CA SER A 486 -16.61 2.36 -1.07
C SER A 486 -16.03 0.97 -1.41
N VAL A 487 -16.78 0.15 -2.12
CA VAL A 487 -16.37 -1.19 -2.57
C VAL A 487 -16.10 -1.12 -4.08
N PRO A 488 -14.85 -1.25 -4.57
CA PRO A 488 -14.55 -1.19 -5.99
C PRO A 488 -15.01 -2.46 -6.72
N LYS A 489 -15.20 -2.38 -8.04
CA LYS A 489 -15.73 -3.47 -8.88
C LYS A 489 -14.96 -4.79 -8.72
N THR A 490 -13.63 -4.72 -8.65
CA THR A 490 -12.79 -5.91 -8.43
C THR A 490 -13.08 -6.59 -7.10
N LEU A 491 -13.36 -5.80 -6.05
CA LEU A 491 -13.72 -6.32 -4.73
C LEU A 491 -15.18 -6.80 -4.68
N VAL A 492 -16.12 -6.13 -5.36
CA VAL A 492 -17.51 -6.61 -5.51
C VAL A 492 -17.51 -8.03 -6.06
N ARG A 493 -16.78 -8.26 -7.17
CA ARG A 493 -16.64 -9.58 -7.79
C ARG A 493 -16.08 -10.61 -6.82
N HIS A 494 -15.06 -10.24 -6.05
CA HIS A 494 -14.43 -11.11 -5.07
C HIS A 494 -15.37 -11.48 -3.91
N LEU A 495 -16.18 -10.53 -3.42
CA LEU A 495 -17.15 -10.76 -2.34
C LEU A 495 -18.31 -11.65 -2.79
N VAL A 496 -18.82 -11.47 -4.02
CA VAL A 496 -19.86 -12.34 -4.58
C VAL A 496 -19.33 -13.76 -4.76
N GLN A 497 -18.07 -13.92 -5.23
CA GLN A 497 -17.41 -15.23 -5.31
C GLN A 497 -17.26 -15.87 -3.92
N TYR A 498 -16.80 -15.10 -2.93
CA TYR A 498 -16.69 -15.59 -1.56
C TYR A 498 -18.05 -16.07 -1.02
N TYR A 499 -19.13 -15.32 -1.27
CA TYR A 499 -20.47 -15.69 -0.83
C TYR A 499 -20.97 -16.96 -1.52
N ALA A 500 -20.71 -17.11 -2.82
CA ALA A 500 -21.01 -18.34 -3.56
C ALA A 500 -20.29 -19.57 -2.99
N ASP A 501 -19.01 -19.39 -2.60
CA ASP A 501 -18.17 -20.46 -2.04
C ASP A 501 -18.61 -20.89 -0.62
N THR A 502 -19.27 -20.00 0.16
CA THR A 502 -19.49 -20.18 1.60
C THR A 502 -20.94 -20.21 2.04
N CYS A 503 -21.91 -19.87 1.18
CA CYS A 503 -23.34 -19.77 1.56
C CYS A 503 -24.00 -21.10 2.00
N GLY A 504 -23.43 -22.25 1.65
CA GLY A 504 -23.94 -23.57 2.02
C GLY A 504 -25.19 -24.04 1.27
N GLU A 505 -25.79 -23.19 0.44
CA GLU A 505 -26.97 -23.47 -0.37
C GLU A 505 -26.61 -23.57 -1.85
N LYS A 506 -26.71 -24.77 -2.43
CA LYS A 506 -26.30 -25.01 -3.81
C LYS A 506 -27.03 -24.10 -4.81
N ALA A 507 -28.35 -23.95 -4.67
CA ALA A 507 -29.13 -23.13 -5.58
C ALA A 507 -28.68 -21.66 -5.58
N LEU A 508 -28.40 -21.10 -4.41
CA LEU A 508 -27.88 -19.74 -4.29
C LEU A 508 -26.47 -19.64 -4.86
N SER A 509 -25.59 -20.62 -4.58
CA SER A 509 -24.24 -20.67 -5.12
C SER A 509 -24.24 -20.68 -6.66
N ASP A 510 -25.07 -21.53 -7.28
CA ASP A 510 -25.16 -21.66 -8.75
C ASP A 510 -25.60 -20.33 -9.40
N ILE A 511 -26.57 -19.62 -8.80
CA ILE A 511 -27.01 -18.31 -9.29
C ILE A 511 -25.91 -17.27 -9.17
N LEU A 512 -25.20 -17.22 -8.03
CA LEU A 512 -24.10 -16.28 -7.81
C LEU A 512 -22.97 -16.50 -8.80
N LEU A 513 -22.66 -17.74 -9.13
CA LEU A 513 -21.67 -18.10 -10.17
C LEU A 513 -22.13 -17.67 -11.56
N ASP A 514 -23.42 -17.78 -11.89
CA ASP A 514 -23.96 -17.29 -13.17
C ASP A 514 -23.90 -15.76 -13.26
N VAL A 515 -24.18 -15.06 -12.17
CA VAL A 515 -24.00 -13.58 -12.09
C VAL A 515 -22.53 -13.20 -12.33
N LEU A 516 -21.57 -13.94 -11.77
CA LEU A 516 -20.14 -13.72 -11.98
C LEU A 516 -19.68 -13.95 -13.41
N ASP A 517 -20.31 -14.89 -14.12
CA ASP A 517 -20.02 -15.20 -15.52
C ASP A 517 -20.73 -14.24 -16.50
N THR A 518 -21.65 -13.41 -16.02
CA THR A 518 -22.38 -12.44 -16.84
C THR A 518 -21.51 -11.19 -17.08
N PRO A 519 -21.33 -10.75 -18.35
CA PRO A 519 -20.59 -9.52 -18.66
C PRO A 519 -21.24 -8.28 -18.03
N VAL A 520 -20.42 -7.36 -17.53
CA VAL A 520 -20.90 -6.09 -16.96
C VAL A 520 -21.46 -5.21 -18.09
N SER A 521 -22.74 -4.84 -17.98
CA SER A 521 -23.44 -3.99 -18.93
C SER A 521 -24.44 -3.08 -18.22
N PRO A 522 -24.63 -1.83 -18.69
CA PRO A 522 -25.67 -0.94 -18.15
C PRO A 522 -27.10 -1.37 -18.54
N GLU A 523 -27.26 -2.30 -19.48
CA GLU A 523 -28.54 -2.82 -19.99
C GLU A 523 -29.57 -1.74 -20.38
N LEU A 524 -29.09 -0.65 -20.98
CA LEU A 524 -29.90 0.48 -21.40
C LEU A 524 -30.16 0.49 -22.91
N LEU A 525 -29.31 -0.19 -23.69
CA LEU A 525 -29.46 -0.34 -25.15
C LEU A 525 -30.07 -1.69 -25.51
N PRO A 526 -30.91 -1.76 -26.55
CA PRO A 526 -31.48 -3.02 -27.01
C PRO A 526 -30.41 -4.07 -27.34
N PRO A 527 -30.61 -5.34 -26.93
CA PRO A 527 -29.67 -6.41 -27.28
C PRO A 527 -29.69 -6.65 -28.78
N LYS A 528 -28.55 -7.06 -29.34
CA LYS A 528 -28.44 -7.54 -30.74
C LYS A 528 -28.44 -9.07 -30.70
N ASP A 529 -29.38 -9.67 -31.39
CA ASP A 529 -29.53 -11.14 -31.47
C ASP A 529 -29.57 -11.85 -30.11
N GLY A 530 -30.21 -11.20 -29.11
CA GLY A 530 -30.29 -11.73 -27.73
C GLY A 530 -29.01 -11.62 -26.92
N VAL A 531 -27.94 -11.02 -27.45
CA VAL A 531 -26.66 -10.84 -26.76
C VAL A 531 -26.52 -9.37 -26.35
N ILE A 532 -25.90 -9.15 -25.18
CA ILE A 532 -25.57 -7.82 -24.67
C ILE A 532 -24.80 -7.02 -25.73
N SER A 533 -25.40 -5.92 -26.21
CA SER A 533 -24.84 -5.09 -27.28
C SER A 533 -23.77 -4.12 -26.82
N GLN A 534 -23.70 -3.84 -25.50
CA GLN A 534 -22.81 -2.83 -24.92
C GLN A 534 -22.13 -3.39 -23.68
N LYS A 535 -20.85 -3.72 -23.78
CA LYS A 535 -20.04 -4.05 -22.62
C LYS A 535 -19.45 -2.76 -22.05
N THR A 536 -19.62 -2.55 -20.77
CA THR A 536 -19.10 -1.36 -20.08
C THR A 536 -17.60 -1.19 -20.27
N GLU A 537 -16.83 -2.28 -20.15
CA GLU A 537 -15.36 -2.25 -20.26
C GLU A 537 -14.85 -1.89 -21.67
N ASP A 538 -15.65 -2.11 -22.73
CA ASP A 538 -15.28 -1.66 -24.09
C ASP A 538 -15.32 -0.13 -24.22
N LEU A 539 -16.16 0.54 -23.42
CA LEU A 539 -16.37 1.99 -23.44
C LEU A 539 -15.50 2.76 -22.47
N VAL A 540 -15.38 2.26 -21.24
CA VAL A 540 -14.67 2.94 -20.18
C VAL A 540 -13.30 2.33 -19.87
N GLY A 541 -13.05 1.10 -20.30
CA GLY A 541 -11.85 0.33 -20.03
C GLY A 541 -12.01 -0.71 -18.91
N PRO A 542 -11.04 -1.63 -18.78
CA PRO A 542 -11.05 -2.67 -17.76
C PRO A 542 -11.09 -2.08 -16.34
N TYR A 543 -12.04 -2.52 -15.53
CA TYR A 543 -12.18 -2.05 -14.14
C TYR A 543 -10.94 -2.34 -13.28
N GLU A 544 -10.22 -3.43 -13.54
CA GLU A 544 -9.01 -3.71 -12.77
C GLU A 544 -7.90 -2.67 -12.99
N LEU A 545 -7.79 -2.08 -14.18
CA LEU A 545 -6.90 -0.96 -14.43
C LEU A 545 -7.37 0.31 -13.70
N HIS A 546 -8.67 0.60 -13.73
CA HIS A 546 -9.23 1.78 -13.06
C HIS A 546 -9.13 1.70 -11.55
N ASP A 547 -9.37 0.53 -10.95
CA ASP A 547 -9.21 0.30 -9.53
C ASP A 547 -7.74 0.45 -9.10
N PHE A 548 -6.81 -0.06 -9.91
CA PHE A 548 -5.39 0.14 -9.71
C PHE A 548 -5.02 1.64 -9.74
N PHE A 549 -5.46 2.37 -10.78
CA PHE A 549 -5.19 3.80 -10.89
C PHE A 549 -5.79 4.60 -9.74
N LEU A 550 -7.01 4.28 -9.35
CA LEU A 550 -7.72 4.91 -8.23
C LEU A 550 -6.97 4.71 -6.91
N TYR A 551 -6.50 3.49 -6.64
CA TYR A 551 -5.72 3.17 -5.45
C TYR A 551 -4.43 3.99 -5.38
N TYR A 552 -3.64 3.96 -6.46
CA TYR A 552 -2.35 4.65 -6.47
C TYR A 552 -2.50 6.18 -6.49
N MET A 553 -3.55 6.70 -7.12
CA MET A 553 -3.85 8.13 -7.10
C MET A 553 -4.30 8.62 -5.72
N LEU A 554 -5.30 7.97 -5.11
CA LEU A 554 -5.93 8.49 -3.88
C LEU A 554 -5.29 7.97 -2.60
N ARG A 555 -4.95 6.66 -2.54
CA ARG A 555 -4.37 6.09 -1.31
C ARG A 555 -2.88 6.38 -1.20
N VAL A 556 -2.15 6.26 -2.30
CA VAL A 556 -0.69 6.37 -2.32
C VAL A 556 -0.21 7.74 -2.79
N THR A 557 -1.07 8.52 -3.45
CA THR A 557 -0.79 9.87 -3.98
C THR A 557 0.32 9.90 -5.04
N TYR A 558 0.38 8.87 -5.89
CA TYR A 558 1.32 8.85 -7.00
C TYR A 558 0.92 9.81 -8.11
N GLU A 559 1.93 10.39 -8.75
CA GLU A 559 1.77 11.17 -9.98
C GLU A 559 1.50 10.26 -11.18
N PRO A 560 0.85 10.78 -12.26
CA PRO A 560 0.47 9.98 -13.43
C PRO A 560 1.59 9.15 -14.05
N LEU A 561 2.78 9.72 -14.23
CA LEU A 561 3.95 9.00 -14.77
C LEU A 561 4.40 7.85 -13.87
N LYS A 562 4.30 8.05 -12.55
CA LYS A 562 4.66 7.00 -11.58
C LYS A 562 3.61 5.90 -11.57
N ILE A 563 2.31 6.23 -11.66
CA ILE A 563 1.22 5.25 -11.81
C ILE A 563 1.42 4.44 -13.09
N TYR A 564 1.71 5.09 -14.22
CA TYR A 564 1.98 4.40 -15.48
C TYR A 564 3.14 3.41 -15.38
N ARG A 565 4.25 3.83 -14.76
CA ARG A 565 5.43 2.97 -14.55
C ARG A 565 5.10 1.73 -13.73
N VAL A 566 4.43 1.89 -12.58
CA VAL A 566 4.11 0.74 -11.71
C VAL A 566 3.00 -0.14 -12.29
N ALA A 567 2.07 0.44 -13.06
CA ALA A 567 1.04 -0.33 -13.78
C ALA A 567 1.64 -1.26 -14.83
N LYS A 568 2.66 -0.80 -15.58
CA LYS A 568 3.37 -1.66 -16.55
C LYS A 568 4.01 -2.88 -15.88
N LEU A 569 4.50 -2.73 -14.65
CA LEU A 569 5.05 -3.84 -13.89
C LEU A 569 3.95 -4.76 -13.34
N ALA A 570 2.89 -4.17 -12.79
CA ALA A 570 1.80 -4.93 -12.19
C ALA A 570 1.03 -5.76 -13.22
N PHE A 571 0.87 -5.25 -14.44
CA PHE A 571 0.10 -5.87 -15.51
C PHE A 571 0.98 -6.43 -16.64
N ALA A 572 2.25 -6.67 -16.38
CA ALA A 572 3.17 -7.25 -17.37
C ALA A 572 2.62 -8.59 -17.90
N GLY A 573 2.52 -8.70 -19.24
CA GLY A 573 1.97 -9.89 -19.90
C GLY A 573 0.44 -9.96 -19.95
N VAL A 574 -0.28 -9.00 -19.32
CA VAL A 574 -1.76 -8.90 -19.36
C VAL A 574 -2.19 -7.78 -20.31
N TYR A 575 -1.62 -6.59 -20.15
CA TYR A 575 -1.88 -5.43 -21.00
C TYR A 575 -0.58 -4.87 -21.57
N ASP A 576 -0.64 -4.39 -22.82
CA ASP A 576 0.46 -3.64 -23.41
C ASP A 576 0.52 -2.19 -22.89
N ASP A 577 1.67 -1.57 -23.06
CA ASP A 577 1.96 -0.21 -22.59
C ASP A 577 0.99 0.84 -23.16
N THR A 578 0.57 0.68 -24.41
CA THR A 578 -0.37 1.58 -25.11
C THR A 578 -1.77 1.49 -24.51
N THR A 579 -2.22 0.29 -24.21
CA THR A 579 -3.52 0.05 -23.57
C THR A 579 -3.55 0.66 -22.16
N ILE A 580 -2.50 0.44 -21.37
CA ILE A 580 -2.39 1.04 -20.01
C ILE A 580 -2.41 2.57 -20.10
N LEU A 581 -1.64 3.16 -21.02
CA LEU A 581 -1.59 4.62 -21.21
C LEU A 581 -2.92 5.20 -21.65
N LYS A 582 -3.61 4.55 -22.62
CA LYS A 582 -4.94 4.94 -23.09
C LYS A 582 -5.93 5.04 -21.94
N TRP A 583 -6.01 3.99 -21.12
CA TRP A 583 -6.99 3.93 -20.05
C TRP A 583 -6.61 4.80 -18.85
N LEU A 584 -5.33 5.03 -18.60
CA LEU A 584 -4.89 5.99 -17.59
C LEU A 584 -5.26 7.44 -17.99
N LYS A 585 -5.10 7.82 -19.26
CA LYS A 585 -5.56 9.12 -19.78
C LYS A 585 -7.07 9.26 -19.67
N THR A 586 -7.82 8.21 -19.99
CA THR A 586 -9.27 8.16 -19.87
C THR A 586 -9.71 8.27 -18.40
N PHE A 587 -9.04 7.55 -17.50
CA PHE A 587 -9.30 7.61 -16.06
C PHE A 587 -9.17 9.03 -15.53
N TYR A 588 -8.05 9.72 -15.77
CA TYR A 588 -7.85 11.09 -15.30
C TYR A 588 -8.89 12.04 -15.85
N TRP A 589 -9.18 11.95 -17.16
CA TRP A 589 -10.20 12.80 -17.78
C TRP A 589 -11.57 12.59 -17.14
N ARG A 590 -12.04 11.35 -17.01
CA ARG A 590 -13.34 11.04 -16.42
C ARG A 590 -13.39 11.42 -14.96
N PHE A 591 -12.35 11.08 -14.19
CA PHE A 591 -12.29 11.37 -12.77
C PHE A 591 -12.48 12.87 -12.48
N PHE A 592 -11.85 13.73 -13.24
CA PHE A 592 -12.01 15.18 -13.09
C PHE A 592 -13.35 15.68 -13.65
N ALA A 593 -13.69 15.34 -14.88
CA ALA A 593 -14.90 15.83 -15.55
C ALA A 593 -16.20 15.41 -14.86
N GLN A 594 -16.21 14.29 -14.14
CA GLN A 594 -17.40 13.76 -13.48
C GLN A 594 -17.48 14.07 -11.98
N GLN A 595 -16.63 14.96 -11.46
CA GLN A 595 -16.63 15.32 -10.03
C GLN A 595 -17.98 15.86 -9.54
N PHE A 596 -18.72 16.60 -10.36
CA PHE A 596 -20.03 17.14 -9.98
C PHE A 596 -21.02 16.05 -9.53
N LYS A 597 -20.93 14.84 -10.07
CA LYS A 597 -21.77 13.70 -9.65
C LYS A 597 -21.42 13.25 -8.23
N ARG A 598 -20.13 13.29 -7.88
CA ARG A 598 -19.66 12.90 -6.54
C ARG A 598 -20.00 13.92 -5.45
N SER A 599 -20.25 15.17 -5.80
CA SER A 599 -20.60 16.22 -4.85
C SER A 599 -21.90 15.97 -4.09
N CYS A 600 -22.82 15.15 -4.65
CA CYS A 600 -24.11 14.82 -4.06
C CYS A 600 -24.29 13.32 -3.77
N LEU A 601 -23.21 12.58 -3.55
CA LEU A 601 -23.30 11.15 -3.22
C LEU A 601 -24.11 10.89 -1.96
N PRO A 602 -24.96 9.84 -1.96
CA PRO A 602 -25.62 9.34 -0.77
C PRO A 602 -24.62 8.95 0.33
N ASP A 603 -25.11 8.88 1.56
CA ASP A 603 -24.35 8.28 2.64
C ASP A 603 -24.13 6.79 2.38
N GLY A 604 -22.97 6.29 2.82
CA GLY A 604 -22.61 4.88 2.73
C GLY A 604 -21.39 4.57 3.61
N PRO A 605 -21.19 3.30 3.99
CA PRO A 605 -20.08 2.92 4.86
C PRO A 605 -18.76 2.98 4.13
N LYS A 606 -17.72 3.47 4.81
CA LYS A 606 -16.34 3.33 4.33
C LYS A 606 -15.82 1.94 4.72
N VAL A 607 -15.52 1.13 3.71
CA VAL A 607 -15.04 -0.24 3.88
C VAL A 607 -13.52 -0.31 3.80
N GLY A 608 -12.95 0.23 2.73
CA GLY A 608 -11.52 0.16 2.44
C GLY A 608 -10.77 1.46 2.74
N SER A 609 -9.51 1.50 2.32
CA SER A 609 -8.62 2.66 2.50
C SER A 609 -8.92 3.84 1.57
N VAL A 610 -9.82 3.67 0.59
CA VAL A 610 -10.21 4.69 -0.39
C VAL A 610 -11.73 4.84 -0.42
N ALA A 611 -12.21 6.08 -0.42
CA ALA A 611 -13.58 6.44 -0.72
C ALA A 611 -13.61 7.76 -1.49
N VAL A 612 -14.68 8.01 -2.24
CA VAL A 612 -14.84 9.24 -3.03
C VAL A 612 -15.96 10.14 -2.49
N SER A 613 -16.42 9.87 -1.28
CA SER A 613 -17.41 10.70 -0.60
C SER A 613 -16.85 12.09 -0.28
N PRO A 614 -17.59 13.17 -0.58
CA PRO A 614 -17.18 14.54 -0.27
C PRO A 614 -17.15 14.83 1.23
N ARG A 615 -17.77 13.99 2.04
CA ARG A 615 -17.77 14.04 3.51
C ARG A 615 -16.55 13.35 4.14
N GLY A 616 -15.83 12.55 3.33
CA GLY A 616 -14.71 11.71 3.78
C GLY A 616 -13.39 12.01 3.06
N ASP A 617 -12.90 11.05 2.29
CA ASP A 617 -11.54 11.02 1.77
C ASP A 617 -11.27 12.01 0.62
N LEU A 618 -12.28 12.37 -0.18
CA LEU A 618 -12.10 13.20 -1.36
C LEU A 618 -12.94 14.48 -1.29
N ARG A 619 -12.27 15.61 -1.08
CA ARG A 619 -12.84 16.94 -1.22
C ARG A 619 -12.20 17.63 -2.42
N MET A 620 -12.89 17.58 -3.55
CA MET A 620 -12.40 18.11 -4.82
C MET A 620 -13.44 19.05 -5.43
N PRO A 621 -13.05 20.24 -5.93
CA PRO A 621 -13.98 21.11 -6.65
C PRO A 621 -14.43 20.47 -7.97
N SER A 622 -15.69 20.72 -8.35
CA SER A 622 -16.31 20.10 -9.53
C SER A 622 -15.76 20.63 -10.86
N ASP A 623 -15.10 21.75 -10.83
CA ASP A 623 -14.54 22.49 -11.98
C ASP A 623 -13.00 22.48 -12.01
N ALA A 624 -12.37 21.55 -11.26
CA ALA A 624 -10.93 21.40 -11.27
C ALA A 624 -10.40 21.00 -12.65
N SER A 625 -9.33 21.67 -13.10
CA SER A 625 -8.67 21.35 -14.37
C SER A 625 -7.78 20.11 -14.25
N VAL A 626 -7.91 19.19 -15.18
CA VAL A 626 -7.07 17.97 -15.31
C VAL A 626 -5.73 18.22 -16.02
N LYS A 627 -5.51 19.43 -16.54
CA LYS A 627 -4.36 19.75 -17.41
C LYS A 627 -3.02 19.31 -16.83
N LEU A 628 -2.75 19.69 -15.58
CA LEU A 628 -1.47 19.39 -14.90
C LEU A 628 -1.14 17.89 -14.90
N TRP A 629 -2.14 17.05 -14.68
CA TRP A 629 -1.96 15.58 -14.66
C TRP A 629 -1.83 15.01 -16.07
N ARG A 630 -2.63 15.50 -17.02
CA ARG A 630 -2.57 15.01 -18.42
C ARG A 630 -1.29 15.40 -19.14
N GLU A 631 -0.75 16.58 -18.91
CA GLU A 631 0.50 17.03 -19.51
C GLU A 631 1.68 16.10 -19.21
N GLN A 632 1.68 15.42 -18.05
CA GLN A 632 2.69 14.39 -17.76
C GLN A 632 2.56 13.17 -18.70
N LEU A 633 1.33 12.72 -18.98
CA LEU A 633 1.07 11.55 -19.83
C LEU A 633 1.15 11.88 -21.32
N ASP A 634 0.93 13.13 -21.71
CA ASP A 634 0.97 13.56 -23.11
C ASP A 634 2.41 13.73 -23.62
N ARG A 635 3.40 13.69 -22.72
CA ARG A 635 4.84 13.67 -23.05
C ARG A 635 5.36 12.26 -23.39
N LEU A 636 4.56 11.22 -23.20
CA LEU A 636 4.85 9.83 -23.56
C LEU A 636 4.35 9.52 -24.99
#